data_2226e7652b05aba8adbb064276784429
#
_entry.id   2226e7652b05aba8adbb064276784429
#
_cell.length_a   1.000
_cell.length_b   1.000
_cell.length_c   1.000
_cell.angle_alpha   90.00
_cell.angle_beta   90.00
_cell.angle_gamma   90.00
#
_symmetry.space_group_name_H-M   'P 1'
#
loop_
_entity.id
_entity.type
_entity.pdbx_description
1 polymer ?
#
loop_
_entity_poly.entity_id
_entity_poly.type
_entity_poly.pdbx_seq_one_letter_code
_entity_poly.pdbx_strand_id
1 'polypeptide(L)'
;MPLYGCAGRIKLRKVVRRGGLAGEADMKRLCTSILALTALVATPATAQDDWDLGRDPERRLTIAAVTYDNFGVAVRCMDGVLSLVVSGLPEGPGIRNIRHRLGDQPAMNGRWVSSGNGGAAFSIWPAATAAYLAGGGRWVFEVPDGERVRRISADIPASATAIGEVFTACGRTLSPSSREDEPDQEDFAGLRWVRVPEPNFPSRTDAASGLAAITCTVTARGDLRGCRVESEFPEGAGFGRATTMAAHRDGKVGPSEPGQDMEGRRVSWYVRYNMSDVEPLPTIPSRLPDRPERNGERPPAEAD
;
A
#
# COMPACT_ATOMS: atom_id res chain seq x y z
N MET A 1 -13.95 35.66 1.28
CA MET A 1 -13.89 34.84 0.04
C MET A 1 -14.27 33.41 0.44
N PRO A 2 -15.30 32.83 -0.11
CA PRO A 2 -15.87 31.60 0.42
C PRO A 2 -15.15 30.36 -0.09
N LEU A 3 -14.91 29.44 0.84
CA LEU A 3 -14.36 28.10 0.64
C LEU A 3 -15.43 27.18 0.02
N TYR A 4 -15.18 26.68 -1.16
CA TYR A 4 -16.01 25.65 -1.78
C TYR A 4 -15.62 24.27 -1.24
N GLY A 5 -16.45 23.74 -0.36
CA GLY A 5 -16.44 22.35 0.05
C GLY A 5 -17.22 21.50 -0.95
N CYS A 6 -16.54 20.65 -1.71
CA CYS A 6 -17.17 19.57 -2.48
C CYS A 6 -17.14 18.27 -1.68
N ALA A 7 -18.12 18.09 -0.79
CA ALA A 7 -18.45 16.80 -0.23
C ALA A 7 -19.37 16.04 -1.22
N GLY A 8 -18.79 15.32 -2.16
CA GLY A 8 -19.52 14.43 -3.06
C GLY A 8 -19.99 13.19 -2.30
N ARG A 9 -21.25 13.16 -1.86
CA ARG A 9 -21.90 11.92 -1.39
C ARG A 9 -22.12 11.00 -2.55
N ILE A 10 -21.39 9.90 -2.60
CA ILE A 10 -21.66 8.80 -3.52
C ILE A 10 -22.93 8.07 -3.02
N LYS A 11 -24.06 8.28 -3.69
CA LYS A 11 -25.28 7.51 -3.45
C LYS A 11 -25.17 6.18 -4.21
N LEU A 12 -24.93 5.11 -3.50
CA LEU A 12 -25.09 3.75 -4.03
C LEU A 12 -26.58 3.50 -4.24
N ARG A 13 -27.00 3.36 -5.50
CA ARG A 13 -28.37 2.93 -5.85
C ARG A 13 -28.48 1.41 -5.68
N LYS A 14 -29.25 1.01 -4.66
CA LYS A 14 -29.70 -0.36 -4.48
C LYS A 14 -30.66 -0.71 -5.60
N VAL A 15 -30.26 -1.57 -6.53
CA VAL A 15 -31.16 -2.11 -7.56
C VAL A 15 -31.97 -3.24 -6.94
N VAL A 16 -33.18 -2.93 -6.52
CA VAL A 16 -34.16 -3.92 -6.10
C VAL A 16 -34.84 -4.46 -7.35
N ARG A 17 -34.59 -5.72 -7.71
CA ARG A 17 -35.39 -6.44 -8.70
C ARG A 17 -36.72 -6.84 -8.07
N ARG A 18 -37.80 -6.19 -8.49
CA ARG A 18 -39.17 -6.63 -8.25
C ARG A 18 -39.49 -7.77 -9.23
N GLY A 19 -39.64 -8.99 -8.70
CA GLY A 19 -40.32 -10.08 -9.39
C GLY A 19 -41.82 -9.92 -9.24
N GLY A 20 -42.54 -9.79 -10.34
CA GLY A 20 -43.97 -9.68 -10.36
C GLY A 20 -44.64 -11.03 -10.20
N LEU A 21 -45.66 -11.03 -9.36
CA LEU A 21 -46.67 -12.10 -9.25
C LEU A 21 -47.75 -11.86 -10.31
N ALA A 22 -48.11 -12.88 -11.05
CA ALA A 22 -49.45 -13.00 -11.61
C ALA A 22 -49.74 -14.45 -12.05
N GLY A 23 -50.84 -15.00 -11.62
CA GLY A 23 -51.57 -16.03 -12.35
C GLY A 23 -52.00 -17.25 -11.55
N GLU A 24 -53.05 -17.10 -10.76
CA GLU A 24 -53.91 -18.23 -10.35
C GLU A 24 -54.65 -18.79 -11.55
N ALA A 25 -54.54 -20.09 -11.78
CA ALA A 25 -55.56 -20.84 -12.51
C ALA A 25 -55.61 -22.30 -12.03
N ASP A 26 -56.72 -22.61 -11.44
CA ASP A 26 -57.31 -23.84 -11.04
C ASP A 26 -57.23 -24.94 -12.12
N MET A 27 -56.84 -26.17 -11.77
CA MET A 27 -57.52 -27.38 -12.29
C MET A 27 -57.10 -28.64 -11.51
N LYS A 28 -58.16 -29.28 -10.97
CA LYS A 28 -58.18 -30.55 -10.28
C LYS A 28 -57.78 -31.73 -11.19
N ARG A 29 -57.22 -32.77 -10.55
CA ARG A 29 -57.15 -34.19 -10.91
C ARG A 29 -55.99 -34.67 -11.79
N LEU A 30 -55.07 -35.42 -11.23
CA LEU A 30 -54.96 -36.89 -11.36
C LEU A 30 -53.75 -37.40 -10.61
N CYS A 31 -54.00 -38.38 -9.75
CA CYS A 31 -52.95 -39.18 -9.11
C CYS A 31 -52.14 -39.96 -10.15
N THR A 32 -50.82 -39.82 -10.12
CA THR A 32 -49.93 -40.92 -10.49
C THR A 32 -48.60 -40.68 -9.80
N SER A 33 -48.26 -41.58 -8.88
CA SER A 33 -47.03 -41.58 -8.10
C SER A 33 -45.81 -41.86 -9.00
N ILE A 34 -45.01 -40.89 -9.27
CA ILE A 34 -43.66 -41.09 -9.78
C ILE A 34 -42.73 -40.52 -8.71
N LEU A 35 -42.12 -41.40 -7.92
CA LEU A 35 -40.96 -41.06 -7.09
C LEU A 35 -39.78 -40.69 -8.02
N ALA A 36 -39.70 -39.42 -8.39
CA ALA A 36 -38.52 -38.88 -8.98
C ALA A 36 -37.53 -38.55 -7.85
N LEU A 37 -36.52 -39.38 -7.72
CA LEU A 37 -35.37 -39.16 -6.86
C LEU A 37 -34.61 -37.97 -7.44
N THR A 38 -34.98 -36.74 -7.07
CA THR A 38 -34.21 -35.54 -7.37
C THR A 38 -32.95 -35.57 -6.52
N ALA A 39 -31.87 -36.07 -7.11
CA ALA A 39 -30.53 -35.83 -6.57
C ALA A 39 -30.33 -34.31 -6.45
N LEU A 40 -30.44 -33.79 -5.23
CA LEU A 40 -29.95 -32.45 -4.90
C LEU A 40 -28.45 -32.42 -5.18
N VAL A 41 -28.09 -31.96 -6.37
CA VAL A 41 -26.70 -31.55 -6.65
C VAL A 41 -26.49 -30.32 -5.77
N ALA A 42 -25.92 -30.54 -4.59
CA ALA A 42 -25.37 -29.44 -3.78
C ALA A 42 -24.32 -28.77 -4.63
N THR A 43 -24.67 -27.67 -5.29
CA THR A 43 -23.66 -26.74 -5.84
C THR A 43 -22.78 -26.33 -4.68
N PRO A 44 -21.44 -26.50 -4.77
CA PRO A 44 -20.56 -25.97 -3.76
C PRO A 44 -20.88 -24.47 -3.65
N ALA A 45 -21.29 -24.01 -2.48
CA ALA A 45 -21.38 -22.60 -2.18
C ALA A 45 -19.95 -22.07 -2.33
N THR A 46 -19.67 -21.39 -3.43
CA THR A 46 -18.46 -20.59 -3.55
C THR A 46 -18.52 -19.62 -2.38
N ALA A 47 -17.52 -19.70 -1.49
CA ALA A 47 -17.38 -18.74 -0.40
C ALA A 47 -17.47 -17.36 -1.04
N GLN A 48 -18.54 -16.64 -0.73
CA GLN A 48 -18.75 -15.30 -1.26
C GLN A 48 -17.66 -14.43 -0.66
N ASP A 49 -16.87 -13.83 -1.56
CA ASP A 49 -15.87 -12.85 -1.15
C ASP A 49 -16.62 -11.66 -0.53
N ASP A 50 -16.41 -11.42 0.77
CA ASP A 50 -17.11 -10.35 1.49
C ASP A 50 -16.53 -8.96 1.19
N TRP A 51 -15.50 -8.87 0.35
CA TRP A 51 -14.98 -7.62 -0.15
C TRP A 51 -15.83 -7.10 -1.31
N ASP A 52 -16.34 -5.89 -1.18
CA ASP A 52 -17.05 -5.20 -2.25
C ASP A 52 -16.08 -4.80 -3.36
N LEU A 53 -16.22 -5.37 -4.55
CA LEU A 53 -15.43 -5.03 -5.72
C LEU A 53 -16.16 -3.99 -6.58
N GLY A 54 -15.52 -2.83 -6.79
CA GLY A 54 -16.00 -1.74 -7.63
C GLY A 54 -15.05 -1.43 -8.77
N ARG A 55 -15.59 -0.94 -9.89
CA ARG A 55 -14.81 -0.46 -11.04
C ARG A 55 -15.41 0.83 -11.58
N ASP A 56 -14.53 1.80 -11.88
CA ASP A 56 -14.86 3.05 -12.56
C ASP A 56 -13.87 3.23 -13.74
N PRO A 57 -14.26 2.82 -14.96
CA PRO A 57 -13.39 2.90 -16.12
C PRO A 57 -12.99 4.34 -16.49
N GLU A 58 -13.87 5.33 -16.23
CA GLU A 58 -13.59 6.73 -16.55
C GLU A 58 -12.43 7.26 -15.71
N ARG A 59 -12.34 6.82 -14.46
CA ARG A 59 -11.25 7.14 -13.54
C ARG A 59 -10.13 6.12 -13.53
N ARG A 60 -10.20 5.12 -14.39
CA ARG A 60 -9.27 3.97 -14.38
C ARG A 60 -9.08 3.38 -12.98
N LEU A 61 -10.18 3.27 -12.24
CA LEU A 61 -10.21 2.82 -10.85
C LEU A 61 -10.79 1.41 -10.75
N THR A 62 -10.06 0.54 -10.07
CA THR A 62 -10.56 -0.74 -9.54
C THR A 62 -10.34 -0.74 -8.03
N ILE A 63 -11.34 -1.07 -7.25
CA ILE A 63 -11.30 -1.01 -5.79
C ILE A 63 -11.94 -2.25 -5.19
N ALA A 64 -11.30 -2.84 -4.18
CA ALA A 64 -11.86 -3.82 -3.28
C ALA A 64 -11.94 -3.21 -1.89
N ALA A 65 -13.10 -3.24 -1.24
CA ALA A 65 -13.30 -2.58 0.04
C ALA A 65 -14.13 -3.43 1.00
N VAL A 66 -13.84 -3.29 2.29
CA VAL A 66 -14.68 -3.77 3.38
C VAL A 66 -14.96 -2.63 4.34
N THR A 67 -16.22 -2.48 4.73
CA THR A 67 -16.67 -1.34 5.56
C THR A 67 -17.40 -1.85 6.79
N TYR A 68 -17.03 -1.29 7.93
CA TYR A 68 -17.65 -1.46 9.23
C TYR A 68 -18.28 -0.12 9.66
N ASP A 69 -19.01 -0.08 10.74
CA ASP A 69 -19.72 1.13 11.21
C ASP A 69 -18.82 2.37 11.30
N ASN A 70 -17.61 2.24 11.84
CA ASN A 70 -16.68 3.36 12.08
C ASN A 70 -15.28 3.13 11.49
N PHE A 71 -15.13 2.11 10.66
CA PHE A 71 -13.85 1.70 10.14
C PHE A 71 -14.02 1.13 8.73
N GLY A 72 -13.06 1.36 7.87
CA GLY A 72 -13.08 0.80 6.52
C GLY A 72 -11.67 0.57 6.01
N VAL A 73 -11.55 -0.45 5.16
CA VAL A 73 -10.30 -0.79 4.47
C VAL A 73 -10.61 -0.87 2.99
N ALA A 74 -9.77 -0.27 2.17
CA ALA A 74 -9.86 -0.39 0.74
C ALA A 74 -8.48 -0.60 0.12
N VAL A 75 -8.40 -1.56 -0.78
CA VAL A 75 -7.28 -1.76 -1.71
C VAL A 75 -7.75 -1.28 -3.06
N ARG A 76 -7.01 -0.41 -3.71
CA ARG A 76 -7.42 0.16 -4.99
C ARG A 76 -6.25 0.34 -5.95
N CYS A 77 -6.56 0.24 -7.22
CA CYS A 77 -5.69 0.61 -8.32
C CYS A 77 -6.29 1.80 -9.03
N MET A 78 -5.56 2.90 -9.12
CA MET A 78 -5.94 4.07 -9.90
C MET A 78 -4.78 4.49 -10.79
N ASP A 79 -5.03 4.60 -12.10
CA ASP A 79 -3.99 4.95 -13.07
C ASP A 79 -2.74 4.04 -13.03
N GLY A 80 -2.90 2.77 -12.65
CA GLY A 80 -1.80 1.80 -12.51
C GLY A 80 -1.01 1.93 -11.20
N VAL A 81 -1.39 2.82 -10.29
CA VAL A 81 -0.81 2.96 -8.96
C VAL A 81 -1.67 2.24 -7.93
N LEU A 82 -1.06 1.32 -7.21
CA LEU A 82 -1.72 0.60 -6.12
C LEU A 82 -1.74 1.46 -4.87
N SER A 83 -2.85 1.48 -4.16
CA SER A 83 -2.94 2.09 -2.84
C SER A 83 -3.78 1.24 -1.89
N LEU A 84 -3.49 1.35 -0.60
CA LEU A 84 -4.28 0.79 0.48
C LEU A 84 -4.58 1.89 1.47
N VAL A 85 -5.85 2.06 1.76
CA VAL A 85 -6.36 3.09 2.67
C VAL A 85 -7.16 2.45 3.80
N VAL A 86 -6.97 3.00 4.98
CA VAL A 86 -7.76 2.69 6.17
C VAL A 86 -8.45 3.97 6.63
N SER A 87 -9.76 3.93 6.83
CA SER A 87 -10.57 5.04 7.34
C SER A 87 -11.04 4.77 8.77
N GLY A 88 -11.48 5.82 9.47
CA GLY A 88 -11.95 5.72 10.87
C GLY A 88 -10.81 5.70 11.89
N LEU A 89 -9.62 6.11 11.49
CA LEU A 89 -8.48 6.26 12.39
C LEU A 89 -8.53 7.62 13.13
N PRO A 90 -7.91 7.73 14.32
CA PRO A 90 -7.66 9.02 14.95
C PRO A 90 -6.88 9.94 14.02
N GLU A 91 -7.10 11.24 14.15
CA GLU A 91 -6.26 12.23 13.48
C GLU A 91 -4.81 12.07 13.90
N GLY A 92 -3.89 12.39 12.99
CA GLY A 92 -2.47 12.24 13.28
C GLY A 92 -1.58 13.00 12.32
N PRO A 93 -0.27 13.05 12.60
CA PRO A 93 0.69 13.76 11.76
C PRO A 93 0.74 13.16 10.35
N GLY A 94 1.29 13.93 9.41
CA GLY A 94 1.37 13.58 7.99
C GLY A 94 1.94 12.19 7.73
N ILE A 95 3.01 11.79 8.41
CA ILE A 95 3.49 10.40 8.41
C ILE A 95 3.53 9.88 9.83
N ARG A 96 3.04 8.67 10.02
CA ARG A 96 3.01 7.99 11.32
C ARG A 96 3.28 6.50 11.19
N ASN A 97 3.87 5.94 12.21
CA ASN A 97 4.02 4.51 12.35
C ASN A 97 2.75 3.96 12.99
N ILE A 98 2.17 2.94 12.38
CA ILE A 98 1.02 2.22 12.92
C ILE A 98 1.45 0.77 13.11
N ARG A 99 1.44 0.31 14.35
CA ARG A 99 1.67 -1.09 14.66
C ARG A 99 0.40 -1.89 14.40
N HIS A 100 0.50 -2.93 13.62
CA HIS A 100 -0.66 -3.76 13.30
C HIS A 100 -0.31 -5.26 13.29
N ARG A 101 -1.34 -6.09 13.48
CA ARG A 101 -1.23 -7.55 13.49
C ARG A 101 -2.49 -8.18 12.95
N LEU A 102 -2.35 -9.21 12.12
CA LEU A 102 -3.46 -10.01 11.59
C LEU A 102 -3.40 -11.42 12.20
N GLY A 103 -4.45 -11.81 12.92
CA GLY A 103 -4.52 -13.10 13.58
C GLY A 103 -3.34 -13.34 14.52
N ASP A 104 -2.70 -14.48 14.38
CA ASP A 104 -1.55 -14.91 15.18
C ASP A 104 -0.20 -14.56 14.56
N GLN A 105 -0.19 -13.83 13.45
CA GLN A 105 1.04 -13.42 12.80
C GLN A 105 1.81 -12.40 13.64
N PRO A 106 3.14 -12.28 13.49
CA PRO A 106 3.92 -11.25 14.17
C PRO A 106 3.36 -9.85 13.91
N ALA A 107 3.42 -8.99 14.90
CA ALA A 107 3.04 -7.60 14.71
C ALA A 107 4.06 -6.88 13.82
N MET A 108 3.56 -6.10 12.88
CA MET A 108 4.34 -5.29 11.95
C MET A 108 4.22 -3.81 12.30
N ASN A 109 5.26 -3.04 12.05
CA ASN A 109 5.24 -1.58 12.14
C ASN A 109 5.18 -1.01 10.71
N GLY A 110 3.98 -0.69 10.24
CA GLY A 110 3.79 -0.05 8.94
C GLY A 110 3.95 1.45 9.02
N ARG A 111 4.49 2.06 7.97
CA ARG A 111 4.45 3.51 7.78
C ARG A 111 3.27 3.92 6.94
N TRP A 112 2.58 4.95 7.42
CA TRP A 112 1.32 5.40 6.86
C TRP A 112 1.32 6.92 6.67
N VAL A 113 0.70 7.38 5.59
CA VAL A 113 0.46 8.79 5.32
C VAL A 113 -0.97 9.14 5.72
N SER A 114 -1.15 10.10 6.62
CA SER A 114 -2.48 10.59 6.99
C SER A 114 -3.10 11.37 5.84
N SER A 115 -4.41 11.20 5.63
CA SER A 115 -5.18 12.07 4.74
C SER A 115 -5.19 13.51 5.26
N GLY A 116 -5.41 14.48 4.35
CA GLY A 116 -5.44 15.90 4.73
C GLY A 116 -6.52 16.27 5.75
N ASN A 117 -7.57 15.45 5.89
CA ASN A 117 -8.63 15.59 6.89
C ASN A 117 -8.43 14.67 8.11
N GLY A 118 -7.30 13.99 8.22
CA GLY A 118 -6.88 13.19 9.38
C GLY A 118 -7.59 11.87 9.61
N GLY A 119 -8.78 11.68 9.08
CA GLY A 119 -9.64 10.49 9.36
C GLY A 119 -9.28 9.22 8.61
N ALA A 120 -8.27 9.25 7.76
CA ALA A 120 -7.79 8.09 7.03
C ALA A 120 -6.26 8.08 6.95
N ALA A 121 -5.69 6.91 6.67
CA ALA A 121 -4.28 6.75 6.42
C ALA A 121 -4.04 5.80 5.23
N PHE A 122 -3.01 6.09 4.46
CA PHE A 122 -2.57 5.33 3.30
C PHE A 122 -1.27 4.60 3.65
N SER A 123 -1.21 3.30 3.34
CA SER A 123 0.03 2.55 3.46
C SER A 123 1.06 3.07 2.46
N ILE A 124 2.30 3.28 2.89
CA ILE A 124 3.41 3.62 1.99
C ILE A 124 3.80 2.40 1.14
N TRP A 125 3.62 1.19 1.69
CA TRP A 125 3.88 -0.08 1.01
C TRP A 125 2.59 -0.90 0.83
N PRO A 126 1.68 -0.46 -0.04
CA PRO A 126 0.34 -1.03 -0.14
C PRO A 126 0.32 -2.49 -0.61
N ALA A 127 1.30 -2.90 -1.42
CA ALA A 127 1.34 -4.27 -1.93
C ALA A 127 1.57 -5.30 -0.81
N ALA A 128 2.53 -5.04 0.07
CA ALA A 128 2.82 -5.90 1.20
C ALA A 128 1.64 -5.97 2.17
N THR A 129 1.09 -4.81 2.54
CA THR A 129 -0.05 -4.75 3.46
C THR A 129 -1.29 -5.42 2.87
N ALA A 130 -1.61 -5.21 1.57
CA ALA A 130 -2.75 -5.84 0.92
C ALA A 130 -2.59 -7.37 0.80
N ALA A 131 -1.39 -7.86 0.46
CA ALA A 131 -1.11 -9.30 0.45
C ALA A 131 -1.23 -9.93 1.84
N TYR A 132 -0.85 -9.17 2.88
CA TYR A 132 -1.04 -9.59 4.26
C TYR A 132 -2.53 -9.73 4.62
N LEU A 133 -3.37 -8.77 4.20
CA LEU A 133 -4.80 -8.76 4.46
C LEU A 133 -5.60 -9.79 3.64
N ALA A 134 -5.12 -10.18 2.47
CA ALA A 134 -5.82 -11.11 1.60
C ALA A 134 -6.13 -12.47 2.26
N GLY A 135 -5.31 -12.87 3.25
CA GLY A 135 -5.54 -14.07 4.04
C GLY A 135 -6.70 -13.99 5.03
N GLY A 136 -7.21 -12.80 5.31
CA GLY A 136 -8.26 -12.56 6.29
C GLY A 136 -7.83 -12.81 7.73
N GLY A 137 -8.73 -12.52 8.66
CA GLY A 137 -8.53 -12.73 10.08
C GLY A 137 -8.69 -11.47 10.92
N ARG A 138 -8.51 -11.59 12.23
CA ARG A 138 -8.65 -10.45 13.14
C ARG A 138 -7.48 -9.49 13.00
N TRP A 139 -7.73 -8.31 12.43
CA TRP A 139 -6.74 -7.25 12.27
C TRP A 139 -6.81 -6.28 13.45
N VAL A 140 -5.69 -6.05 14.07
CA VAL A 140 -5.55 -5.16 15.23
C VAL A 140 -4.57 -4.06 14.88
N PHE A 141 -4.97 -2.81 15.10
CA PHE A 141 -4.13 -1.62 14.96
C PHE A 141 -3.86 -0.99 16.31
N GLU A 142 -2.67 -0.49 16.48
CA GLU A 142 -2.26 0.36 17.59
C GLU A 142 -1.85 1.72 17.00
N VAL A 143 -2.77 2.69 17.09
CA VAL A 143 -2.64 4.00 16.46
C VAL A 143 -2.34 5.05 17.53
N PRO A 144 -1.27 5.84 17.40
CA PRO A 144 -1.05 6.99 18.27
C PRO A 144 -2.23 7.97 18.22
N ASP A 145 -2.70 8.40 19.39
CA ASP A 145 -3.82 9.33 19.59
C ASP A 145 -3.44 10.31 20.71
N GLY A 146 -2.70 11.36 20.37
CA GLY A 146 -2.03 12.23 21.33
C GLY A 146 -1.00 11.45 22.15
N GLU A 147 -1.11 11.55 23.50
CA GLU A 147 -0.25 10.80 24.43
C GLU A 147 -0.69 9.34 24.65
N ARG A 148 -1.78 8.93 24.03
CA ARG A 148 -2.35 7.60 24.18
C ARG A 148 -2.16 6.76 22.92
N VAL A 149 -2.38 5.45 23.07
CA VAL A 149 -2.48 4.53 21.95
C VAL A 149 -3.92 4.04 21.86
N ARG A 150 -4.58 4.31 20.76
CA ARG A 150 -5.91 3.77 20.47
C ARG A 150 -5.77 2.43 19.78
N ARG A 151 -6.43 1.42 20.34
CA ARG A 151 -6.47 0.09 19.75
C ARG A 151 -7.79 -0.09 19.01
N ILE A 152 -7.68 -0.41 17.71
CA ILE A 152 -8.82 -0.69 16.83
C ILE A 152 -8.67 -2.13 16.36
N SER A 153 -9.76 -2.87 16.30
CA SER A 153 -9.75 -4.24 15.77
C SER A 153 -10.96 -4.49 14.89
N ALA A 154 -10.75 -5.20 13.79
CA ALA A 154 -11.79 -5.65 12.88
C ALA A 154 -11.50 -7.09 12.42
N ASP A 155 -12.54 -7.87 12.18
CA ASP A 155 -12.42 -9.18 11.56
C ASP A 155 -12.48 -8.96 10.04
N ILE A 156 -11.33 -9.09 9.37
CA ILE A 156 -11.20 -8.89 7.93
C ILE A 156 -11.53 -10.21 7.23
N PRO A 157 -12.48 -10.24 6.29
CA PRO A 157 -12.76 -11.44 5.52
C PRO A 157 -11.57 -11.79 4.62
N ALA A 158 -11.33 -13.08 4.39
CA ALA A 158 -10.35 -13.51 3.42
C ALA A 158 -10.81 -13.11 2.02
N SER A 159 -9.90 -12.53 1.23
CA SER A 159 -10.17 -12.13 -0.14
C SER A 159 -8.97 -12.35 -1.03
N ALA A 160 -8.90 -13.51 -1.67
CA ALA A 160 -7.93 -13.73 -2.74
C ALA A 160 -8.44 -13.16 -4.08
N THR A 161 -9.76 -13.19 -4.33
CA THR A 161 -10.35 -12.80 -5.61
C THR A 161 -10.40 -11.29 -5.78
N ALA A 162 -11.08 -10.56 -4.92
CA ALA A 162 -11.28 -9.12 -5.09
C ALA A 162 -9.96 -8.34 -5.00
N ILE A 163 -9.12 -8.62 -4.01
CA ILE A 163 -7.79 -8.00 -3.90
C ILE A 163 -6.92 -8.42 -5.09
N GLY A 164 -6.97 -9.69 -5.53
CA GLY A 164 -6.26 -10.19 -6.70
C GLY A 164 -6.63 -9.46 -7.99
N GLU A 165 -7.91 -9.11 -8.17
CA GLU A 165 -8.38 -8.33 -9.32
C GLU A 165 -7.86 -6.88 -9.29
N VAL A 166 -7.77 -6.26 -8.10
CA VAL A 166 -7.13 -4.95 -7.95
C VAL A 166 -5.65 -5.01 -8.32
N PHE A 167 -4.93 -6.05 -7.87
CA PHE A 167 -3.54 -6.25 -8.26
C PHE A 167 -3.39 -6.41 -9.77
N THR A 168 -4.24 -7.23 -10.39
CA THR A 168 -4.25 -7.44 -11.84
C THR A 168 -4.49 -6.12 -12.60
N ALA A 169 -5.43 -5.30 -12.14
CA ALA A 169 -5.68 -3.97 -12.72
C ALA A 169 -4.46 -3.04 -12.64
N CYS A 170 -3.61 -3.23 -11.62
CA CYS A 170 -2.34 -2.52 -11.46
C CYS A 170 -1.15 -3.20 -12.17
N GLY A 171 -1.38 -4.21 -13.01
CA GLY A 171 -0.31 -4.97 -13.65
C GLY A 171 0.57 -5.75 -12.68
N ARG A 172 0.00 -6.17 -11.54
CA ARG A 172 0.69 -6.92 -10.48
C ARG A 172 0.05 -8.29 -10.28
N THR A 173 0.79 -9.18 -9.65
CA THR A 173 0.27 -10.48 -9.20
C THR A 173 0.24 -10.47 -7.68
N LEU A 174 -0.91 -10.80 -7.11
CA LEU A 174 -1.02 -11.04 -5.68
C LEU A 174 -0.34 -12.37 -5.35
N SER A 175 0.69 -12.34 -4.53
CA SER A 175 1.42 -13.55 -4.11
C SER A 175 1.83 -13.44 -2.65
N PRO A 176 2.09 -14.58 -1.96
CA PRO A 176 2.62 -14.56 -0.60
C PRO A 176 3.94 -13.78 -0.48
N SER A 177 4.79 -13.80 -1.51
CA SER A 177 6.04 -13.04 -1.54
C SER A 177 5.83 -11.52 -1.60
N SER A 178 4.64 -11.04 -1.96
CA SER A 178 4.32 -9.61 -1.89
C SER A 178 4.33 -9.08 -0.44
N ARG A 179 4.24 -9.97 0.56
CA ARG A 179 4.37 -9.62 1.98
C ARG A 179 5.79 -9.20 2.37
N GLU A 180 6.78 -9.69 1.63
CA GLU A 180 8.20 -9.41 1.85
C GLU A 180 8.62 -8.09 1.18
N ASP A 181 7.72 -7.48 0.41
CA ASP A 181 7.98 -6.23 -0.33
C ASP A 181 7.94 -4.97 0.56
N GLU A 182 7.61 -5.08 1.85
CA GLU A 182 7.77 -3.96 2.78
C GLU A 182 9.24 -3.88 3.20
N PRO A 183 9.99 -2.90 2.69
CA PRO A 183 11.41 -2.81 3.00
C PRO A 183 11.58 -2.47 4.46
N ASP A 184 12.36 -3.26 5.16
CA ASP A 184 12.93 -2.83 6.42
C ASP A 184 13.84 -1.65 6.12
N GLN A 185 13.51 -0.48 6.68
CA GLN A 185 14.13 0.79 6.26
C GLN A 185 15.60 0.92 6.63
N GLU A 186 16.10 0.01 7.43
CA GLU A 186 17.50 -0.03 7.84
C GLU A 186 18.31 -1.02 7.01
N ASP A 187 17.66 -1.95 6.31
CA ASP A 187 18.34 -2.92 5.47
C ASP A 187 18.16 -2.58 3.98
N PHE A 188 19.13 -1.86 3.44
CA PHE A 188 19.21 -1.58 2.01
C PHE A 188 19.77 -2.80 1.24
N ALA A 189 19.40 -4.00 1.70
CA ALA A 189 19.76 -5.30 1.12
C ALA A 189 21.29 -5.48 0.91
N GLY A 190 22.11 -4.99 1.84
CA GLY A 190 23.57 -5.02 1.71
C GLY A 190 24.12 -4.06 0.66
N LEU A 191 23.34 -3.07 0.24
CA LEU A 191 23.73 -2.00 -0.68
C LEU A 191 23.83 -0.67 0.07
N ARG A 192 24.52 0.29 -0.54
CA ARG A 192 24.62 1.67 -0.05
C ARG A 192 24.47 2.65 -1.21
N TRP A 193 23.98 3.83 -0.92
CA TRP A 193 23.98 4.90 -1.91
C TRP A 193 25.40 5.32 -2.26
N VAL A 194 25.70 5.34 -3.54
CA VAL A 194 26.86 6.03 -4.13
C VAL A 194 26.44 7.42 -4.55
N ARG A 195 25.23 7.55 -5.11
CA ARG A 195 24.60 8.83 -5.41
C ARG A 195 23.09 8.71 -5.17
N VAL A 196 22.60 9.52 -4.24
CA VAL A 196 21.17 9.60 -3.91
C VAL A 196 20.44 10.32 -5.04
N PRO A 197 19.33 9.80 -5.55
CA PRO A 197 18.52 10.52 -6.53
C PRO A 197 17.85 11.73 -5.89
N GLU A 198 17.93 12.89 -6.56
CA GLU A 198 17.31 14.13 -6.13
C GLU A 198 16.17 14.50 -7.09
N PRO A 199 14.92 14.13 -6.80
CA PRO A 199 13.81 14.47 -7.67
C PRO A 199 13.39 15.92 -7.49
N ASN A 200 13.05 16.56 -8.62
CA ASN A 200 12.44 17.87 -8.60
C ASN A 200 10.97 17.78 -8.18
N PHE A 201 10.49 18.83 -7.55
CA PHE A 201 9.06 18.96 -7.25
C PHE A 201 8.24 18.98 -8.56
N PRO A 202 7.12 18.23 -8.66
CA PRO A 202 6.31 18.21 -9.88
C PRO A 202 5.73 19.59 -10.20
N SER A 203 5.94 20.08 -11.43
CA SER A 203 5.52 21.43 -11.84
C SER A 203 4.02 21.60 -12.11
N ARG A 204 3.27 20.50 -12.13
CA ARG A 204 1.83 20.48 -12.48
C ARG A 204 0.97 19.91 -11.36
N THR A 205 1.30 20.22 -10.12
CA THR A 205 0.50 19.80 -8.98
C THR A 205 0.11 20.99 -8.14
N ASP A 206 -1.11 20.97 -7.62
CA ASP A 206 -1.60 21.96 -6.63
C ASP A 206 -1.25 21.55 -5.19
N ALA A 207 -0.63 20.40 -5.01
CA ALA A 207 -0.23 19.92 -3.70
C ALA A 207 1.02 20.64 -3.22
N ALA A 208 0.99 21.20 -2.01
CA ALA A 208 2.14 21.86 -1.37
C ALA A 208 3.16 20.88 -0.82
N SER A 209 2.79 19.63 -0.66
CA SER A 209 3.65 18.55 -0.16
C SER A 209 3.19 17.19 -0.69
N GLY A 210 4.07 16.22 -0.68
CA GLY A 210 3.73 14.89 -1.12
C GLY A 210 4.74 13.82 -0.72
N LEU A 211 4.44 12.60 -1.13
CA LEU A 211 5.29 11.43 -0.93
C LEU A 211 5.21 10.54 -2.16
N ALA A 212 6.30 9.90 -2.52
CA ALA A 212 6.31 8.78 -3.42
C ALA A 212 7.24 7.67 -2.91
N ALA A 213 6.75 6.44 -2.91
CA ALA A 213 7.54 5.25 -2.66
C ALA A 213 7.77 4.52 -3.98
N ILE A 214 9.00 4.10 -4.22
CA ILE A 214 9.38 3.37 -5.43
C ILE A 214 10.26 2.18 -5.10
N THR A 215 10.23 1.19 -5.98
CA THR A 215 11.14 0.03 -5.99
C THR A 215 11.82 -0.02 -7.35
N CYS A 216 13.14 -0.18 -7.36
CA CYS A 216 13.93 -0.34 -8.58
C CYS A 216 14.77 -1.61 -8.52
N THR A 217 15.15 -2.13 -9.69
CA THR A 217 16.13 -3.20 -9.86
C THR A 217 17.52 -2.60 -10.10
N VAL A 218 18.53 -3.16 -9.45
CA VAL A 218 19.91 -2.72 -9.55
C VAL A 218 20.62 -3.50 -10.66
N THR A 219 21.39 -2.80 -11.48
CA THR A 219 22.29 -3.40 -12.47
C THR A 219 23.63 -3.79 -11.86
N ALA A 220 24.43 -4.63 -12.55
CA ALA A 220 25.79 -4.96 -12.13
C ALA A 220 26.68 -3.73 -11.89
N ARG A 221 26.40 -2.58 -12.52
CA ARG A 221 27.11 -1.31 -12.35
C ARG A 221 26.56 -0.41 -11.26
N GLY A 222 25.50 -0.86 -10.59
CA GLY A 222 24.82 -0.09 -9.54
C GLY A 222 23.82 0.95 -10.05
N ASP A 223 23.54 1.01 -11.35
CA ASP A 223 22.50 1.89 -11.89
C ASP A 223 21.10 1.32 -11.59
N LEU A 224 20.12 2.20 -11.44
CA LEU A 224 18.74 1.81 -11.15
C LEU A 224 17.92 1.66 -12.43
N ARG A 225 17.19 0.53 -12.57
CA ARG A 225 16.35 0.22 -13.72
C ARG A 225 15.02 -0.40 -13.28
N GLY A 226 14.05 -0.39 -14.20
CA GLY A 226 12.75 -1.01 -13.96
C GLY A 226 12.04 -0.46 -12.72
N CYS A 227 12.22 0.83 -12.45
CA CYS A 227 11.62 1.47 -11.29
C CYS A 227 10.10 1.49 -11.40
N ARG A 228 9.43 1.08 -10.35
CA ARG A 228 7.99 1.06 -10.23
C ARG A 228 7.56 1.93 -9.05
N VAL A 229 6.49 2.72 -9.26
CA VAL A 229 5.84 3.45 -8.18
C VAL A 229 5.04 2.45 -7.33
N GLU A 230 5.38 2.36 -6.06
CA GLU A 230 4.67 1.54 -5.07
C GLU A 230 3.45 2.29 -4.53
N SER A 231 3.64 3.55 -4.18
CA SER A 231 2.58 4.46 -3.76
C SER A 231 2.93 5.91 -4.05
N GLU A 232 1.90 6.74 -4.16
CA GLU A 232 2.02 8.18 -4.34
C GLU A 232 0.93 8.87 -3.53
N PHE A 233 1.28 9.94 -2.85
CA PHE A 233 0.32 10.74 -2.09
C PHE A 233 0.65 12.25 -2.20
N PRO A 234 -0.31 13.13 -2.52
CA PRO A 234 -1.64 12.77 -3.07
C PRO A 234 -1.56 11.99 -4.38
N GLU A 235 -2.56 11.14 -4.61
CA GLU A 235 -2.60 10.31 -5.82
C GLU A 235 -2.73 11.18 -7.07
N GLY A 236 -1.99 10.83 -8.13
CA GLY A 236 -2.01 11.53 -9.41
C GLY A 236 -1.29 12.89 -9.41
N ALA A 237 -0.60 13.25 -8.32
CA ALA A 237 0.12 14.52 -8.21
C ALA A 237 1.47 14.54 -8.95
N GLY A 238 1.95 13.38 -9.44
CA GLY A 238 3.16 13.26 -10.24
C GLY A 238 4.45 13.06 -9.45
N PHE A 239 4.37 12.89 -8.13
CA PHE A 239 5.52 12.63 -7.26
C PHE A 239 6.22 11.31 -7.61
N GLY A 240 5.44 10.25 -7.89
CA GLY A 240 5.96 8.96 -8.31
C GLY A 240 6.77 9.06 -9.59
N ARG A 241 6.25 9.76 -10.60
CA ARG A 241 6.96 10.01 -11.85
C ARG A 241 8.24 10.79 -11.63
N ALA A 242 8.20 11.86 -10.85
CA ALA A 242 9.37 12.69 -10.56
C ALA A 242 10.47 11.88 -9.87
N THR A 243 10.10 11.05 -8.86
CA THR A 243 11.02 10.15 -8.17
C THR A 243 11.64 9.12 -9.11
N THR A 244 10.82 8.48 -9.96
CA THR A 244 11.29 7.48 -10.93
C THR A 244 12.25 8.07 -11.94
N MET A 245 11.97 9.27 -12.45
CA MET A 245 12.86 9.97 -13.38
C MET A 245 14.21 10.30 -12.74
N ALA A 246 14.22 10.79 -11.50
CA ALA A 246 15.44 11.07 -10.76
C ALA A 246 16.24 9.79 -10.47
N ALA A 247 15.56 8.71 -10.11
CA ALA A 247 16.18 7.42 -9.90
C ALA A 247 16.96 6.93 -11.12
N HIS A 248 16.36 7.03 -12.31
CA HIS A 248 17.00 6.62 -13.56
C HIS A 248 18.15 7.54 -13.99
N ARG A 249 18.02 8.84 -13.72
CA ARG A 249 19.01 9.85 -14.14
C ARG A 249 20.23 9.86 -13.24
N ASP A 250 20.02 9.86 -11.94
CA ASP A 250 21.03 10.17 -10.94
C ASP A 250 21.29 9.05 -9.94
N GLY A 251 20.31 8.17 -9.70
CA GLY A 251 20.38 7.14 -8.69
C GLY A 251 21.49 6.13 -8.96
N LYS A 252 22.36 5.93 -7.98
CA LYS A 252 23.42 4.92 -8.05
C LYS A 252 23.66 4.30 -6.69
N VAL A 253 23.73 2.97 -6.65
CA VAL A 253 24.07 2.19 -5.47
C VAL A 253 25.38 1.44 -5.66
N GLY A 254 25.98 1.07 -4.56
CA GLY A 254 27.16 0.22 -4.52
C GLY A 254 27.01 -0.83 -3.43
N PRO A 255 27.83 -1.88 -3.43
CA PRO A 255 27.81 -2.88 -2.40
C PRO A 255 28.28 -2.27 -1.06
N SER A 256 27.68 -2.71 0.04
CA SER A 256 28.14 -2.35 1.39
C SER A 256 29.48 -3.01 1.69
N GLU A 257 29.68 -4.21 1.17
CA GLU A 257 30.89 -4.99 1.32
C GLU A 257 31.54 -5.27 -0.05
N PRO A 258 32.88 -5.24 -0.17
CA PRO A 258 33.58 -5.53 -1.41
C PRO A 258 33.25 -6.95 -1.94
N GLY A 259 32.99 -7.04 -3.24
CA GLY A 259 32.75 -8.32 -3.92
C GLY A 259 31.32 -8.82 -3.85
N GLN A 260 30.41 -8.11 -3.23
CA GLN A 260 29.01 -8.47 -3.18
C GLN A 260 28.33 -8.21 -4.53
N ASP A 261 27.63 -9.22 -5.06
CA ASP A 261 26.85 -9.08 -6.28
C ASP A 261 25.63 -8.17 -6.04
N MET A 262 25.40 -7.25 -6.98
CA MET A 262 24.31 -6.28 -6.94
C MET A 262 23.25 -6.52 -8.01
N GLU A 263 23.59 -7.31 -9.06
CA GLU A 263 22.72 -7.47 -10.20
C GLU A 263 21.39 -8.13 -9.82
N GLY A 264 20.30 -7.54 -10.29
CA GLY A 264 18.95 -8.05 -10.03
C GLY A 264 18.42 -7.78 -8.62
N ARG A 265 19.23 -7.24 -7.71
CA ARG A 265 18.75 -6.86 -6.38
C ARG A 265 17.71 -5.76 -6.47
N ARG A 266 16.78 -5.75 -5.54
CA ARG A 266 15.73 -4.73 -5.45
C ARG A 266 16.11 -3.74 -4.36
N VAL A 267 15.91 -2.45 -4.65
CA VAL A 267 16.03 -1.36 -3.68
C VAL A 267 14.72 -0.60 -3.65
N SER A 268 14.23 -0.34 -2.45
CA SER A 268 12.97 0.34 -2.22
C SER A 268 13.19 1.50 -1.26
N TRP A 269 12.64 2.66 -1.58
CA TRP A 269 12.69 3.82 -0.71
C TRP A 269 11.51 4.74 -0.99
N TYR A 270 11.29 5.72 -0.13
CA TYR A 270 10.33 6.78 -0.38
C TYR A 270 10.99 8.16 -0.28
N VAL A 271 10.41 9.11 -1.00
CA VAL A 271 10.81 10.51 -1.01
C VAL A 271 9.64 11.35 -0.50
N ARG A 272 9.95 12.32 0.33
CA ARG A 272 9.01 13.36 0.76
C ARG A 272 9.29 14.63 -0.01
N TYR A 273 8.23 15.28 -0.40
CA TYR A 273 8.28 16.56 -1.11
C TYR A 273 7.67 17.65 -0.24
N ASN A 274 8.33 18.77 -0.15
CA ASN A 274 7.85 19.93 0.56
C ASN A 274 8.17 21.19 -0.23
N MET A 275 7.20 22.07 -0.45
CA MET A 275 7.44 23.34 -1.13
C MET A 275 7.97 24.43 -0.19
N SER A 276 7.83 24.27 1.13
CA SER A 276 8.36 25.23 2.10
C SER A 276 9.77 24.84 2.53
N ASP A 277 10.67 25.81 2.61
CA ASP A 277 12.05 25.70 3.11
C ASP A 277 12.17 25.29 4.59
N VAL A 278 11.09 24.77 5.16
CA VAL A 278 11.05 24.36 6.55
C VAL A 278 11.54 22.94 6.66
N GLU A 279 12.76 22.85 7.13
CA GLU A 279 13.51 21.72 7.66
C GLU A 279 13.39 20.40 6.85
N PRO A 280 14.45 19.97 6.17
CA PRO A 280 14.45 18.68 5.48
C PRO A 280 14.19 17.60 6.52
N LEU A 281 13.05 16.92 6.36
CA LEU A 281 12.75 15.72 7.15
C LEU A 281 13.87 14.70 6.96
N PRO A 282 14.19 13.88 7.97
CA PRO A 282 15.29 12.96 7.90
C PRO A 282 15.16 12.09 6.66
N THR A 283 15.98 12.40 5.68
CA THR A 283 16.27 11.51 4.57
C THR A 283 16.83 10.21 5.14
N ILE A 284 16.53 9.09 4.50
CA ILE A 284 17.23 7.83 4.75
C ILE A 284 18.71 8.18 4.91
N PRO A 285 19.37 7.77 6.00
CA PRO A 285 20.76 8.15 6.23
C PRO A 285 21.59 7.76 5.02
N SER A 286 21.98 8.76 4.24
CA SER A 286 22.81 8.59 3.03
C SER A 286 24.27 8.29 3.37
N ARG A 287 24.59 8.23 4.67
CA ARG A 287 25.94 7.89 5.16
C ARG A 287 25.81 6.98 6.38
N LEU A 288 26.49 5.86 6.33
CA LEU A 288 27.00 5.23 7.54
C LEU A 288 27.80 6.31 8.30
N PRO A 289 27.71 6.38 9.65
CA PRO A 289 28.54 7.28 10.42
C PRO A 289 29.98 7.10 9.98
N ASP A 290 30.63 8.22 9.68
CA ASP A 290 32.05 8.22 9.30
C ASP A 290 32.78 7.36 10.32
N ARG A 291 33.52 6.36 9.81
CA ARG A 291 34.36 5.51 10.62
C ARG A 291 35.20 6.45 11.50
N PRO A 292 35.17 6.29 12.85
CA PRO A 292 35.97 7.16 13.71
C PRO A 292 37.39 7.16 13.17
N GLU A 293 37.90 8.34 12.84
CA GLU A 293 39.31 8.51 12.44
C GLU A 293 40.15 7.83 13.53
N ARG A 294 40.82 6.77 13.12
CA ARG A 294 41.76 6.10 13.99
C ARG A 294 42.88 7.12 14.20
N ASN A 295 42.81 7.87 15.31
CA ASN A 295 43.87 8.74 15.75
C ASN A 295 45.18 7.95 15.67
N GLY A 296 45.99 8.31 14.66
CA GLY A 296 47.29 7.72 14.48
C GLY A 296 48.20 8.07 15.66
N GLU A 297 48.14 7.25 16.68
CA GLU A 297 49.23 7.17 17.62
C GLU A 297 50.44 6.57 16.88
N ARG A 298 51.31 7.46 16.45
CA ARG A 298 52.62 7.10 15.93
C ARG A 298 53.40 6.51 17.12
N PRO A 299 53.90 5.28 17.06
CA PRO A 299 54.72 4.75 18.13
C PRO A 299 55.98 5.62 18.28
N PRO A 300 56.49 5.84 19.52
CA PRO A 300 57.70 6.59 19.76
C PRO A 300 58.88 5.91 19.07
N ALA A 301 59.70 6.71 18.40
CA ALA A 301 60.98 6.27 17.83
C ALA A 301 61.85 5.76 18.97
N GLU A 302 62.29 4.49 18.88
CA GLU A 302 63.38 3.98 19.68
C GLU A 302 64.65 4.82 19.35
N ALA A 303 65.18 5.42 20.39
CA ALA A 303 66.51 6.08 20.34
C ALA A 303 67.55 5.02 20.69
N ASP A 304 68.56 4.89 19.81
CA ASP A 304 69.81 4.22 20.07
C ASP A 304 70.65 4.94 21.16
#